data_18399b69f35fffbd8925eeb42d5be732
#
_entry.id   18399b69f35fffbd8925eeb42d5be732
#
_cell.length_a   1.000
_cell.length_b   1.000
_cell.length_c   1.000
_cell.angle_alpha   90.00
_cell.angle_beta   90.00
_cell.angle_gamma   90.00
#
_symmetry.space_group_name_H-M   'P 1'
#
loop_
_entity.id
_entity.type
_entity.pdbx_description
1 polymer ?
#
loop_
_entity_poly.entity_id
_entity_poly.type
_entity_poly.pdbx_seq_one_letter_code
_entity_poly.pdbx_strand_id
1 'polypeptide(L)'
;QAIKQGLETVKEEGALPKVVDIGAAGTAMRFLTALFAATPHLEVFLTGSERMQERPIGALVEALRQLGADIIYAKNEGFPPLRIRGKQLAGGTISLPADISSQYVSALLMIASTTLQGVSLQLVGKVASAPYIKMTIEVMKSFGVEARWEGERIGVEAGQHYTRNCPYVV
;
A
#
# COMPACT_ATOMS: atom_id res chain seq x y z
N GLN A 1 -3.89 -12.11 11.64
CA GLN A 1 -4.21 -11.49 12.96
C GLN A 1 -3.85 -10.01 12.97
N ALA A 2 -2.61 -9.59 12.58
CA ALA A 2 -2.18 -8.19 12.56
C ALA A 2 -3.03 -7.30 11.63
N ILE A 3 -3.46 -7.82 10.48
CA ILE A 3 -4.33 -7.09 9.55
C ILE A 3 -5.75 -6.89 10.14
N LYS A 4 -6.32 -7.90 10.81
CA LYS A 4 -7.63 -7.76 11.48
C LYS A 4 -7.58 -6.75 12.62
N GLN A 5 -6.55 -6.78 13.46
CA GLN A 5 -6.38 -5.80 14.54
C GLN A 5 -6.26 -4.36 14.04
N GLY A 6 -5.59 -4.14 12.90
CA GLY A 6 -5.48 -2.81 12.27
C GLY A 6 -6.81 -2.23 11.78
N LEU A 7 -7.76 -3.06 11.38
CA LEU A 7 -9.05 -2.63 10.81
C LEU A 7 -10.16 -2.41 11.86
N GLU A 8 -10.14 -3.14 12.98
CA GLU A 8 -11.19 -3.03 14.02
C GLU A 8 -11.11 -1.74 14.86
N THR A 9 -10.04 -0.97 14.68
CA THR A 9 -9.70 0.13 15.58
C THR A 9 -9.90 1.55 15.02
N VAL A 10 -10.61 1.73 13.92
CA VAL A 10 -10.74 3.00 13.16
C VAL A 10 -11.89 3.93 13.63
N LYS A 11 -12.44 3.81 14.83
CA LYS A 11 -13.70 4.51 15.19
C LYS A 11 -13.66 5.57 16.30
N GLU A 12 -12.51 6.20 16.63
CA GLU A 12 -12.54 7.30 17.61
C GLU A 12 -11.79 8.54 17.09
N GLU A 13 -12.56 9.61 16.83
CA GLU A 13 -12.01 10.96 16.58
C GLU A 13 -11.43 11.54 17.89
N GLY A 14 -10.17 11.98 17.84
CA GLY A 14 -9.50 12.69 18.94
C GLY A 14 -8.54 11.86 19.79
N ALA A 15 -8.32 10.59 19.50
CA ALA A 15 -7.36 9.74 20.21
C ALA A 15 -5.92 9.96 19.71
N LEU A 16 -4.95 9.71 20.59
CA LEU A 16 -3.51 9.61 20.24
C LEU A 16 -3.32 8.66 19.05
N PRO A 17 -2.29 8.88 18.19
CA PRO A 17 -2.05 8.02 17.06
C PRO A 17 -1.97 6.56 17.50
N LYS A 18 -2.76 5.72 16.86
CA LYS A 18 -2.87 4.31 17.22
C LYS A 18 -1.58 3.59 16.87
N VAL A 19 -0.96 2.97 17.85
CA VAL A 19 0.25 2.17 17.63
C VAL A 19 -0.14 0.81 17.05
N VAL A 20 0.40 0.50 15.87
CA VAL A 20 0.27 -0.80 15.21
C VAL A 20 1.66 -1.43 15.10
N ASP A 21 1.90 -2.45 15.91
CA ASP A 21 3.14 -3.23 15.86
C ASP A 21 2.90 -4.52 15.06
N ILE A 22 3.61 -4.67 13.94
CA ILE A 22 3.50 -5.83 13.06
C ILE A 22 4.59 -6.89 13.31
N GLY A 23 5.40 -6.71 14.33
CA GLY A 23 6.52 -7.61 14.64
C GLY A 23 7.49 -7.73 13.47
N ALA A 24 7.74 -8.95 13.00
CA ALA A 24 8.65 -9.25 11.89
C ALA A 24 7.96 -9.37 10.52
N ALA A 25 6.67 -9.06 10.41
CA ALA A 25 5.85 -9.30 9.22
C ALA A 25 6.11 -8.25 8.10
N GLY A 26 7.13 -8.47 7.28
CA GLY A 26 7.55 -7.53 6.23
C GLY A 26 6.48 -7.20 5.20
N THR A 27 5.70 -8.18 4.76
CA THR A 27 4.58 -7.97 3.82
C THR A 27 3.51 -7.09 4.46
N ALA A 28 3.16 -7.34 5.73
CA ALA A 28 2.20 -6.51 6.47
C ALA A 28 2.67 -5.04 6.56
N MET A 29 3.97 -4.79 6.84
CA MET A 29 4.53 -3.44 6.84
C MET A 29 4.23 -2.71 5.53
N ARG A 30 4.47 -3.32 4.36
CA ARG A 30 4.30 -2.67 3.05
C ARG A 30 2.83 -2.42 2.73
N PHE A 31 2.00 -3.44 2.91
CA PHE A 31 0.58 -3.35 2.57
C PHE A 31 -0.19 -2.42 3.51
N LEU A 32 0.09 -2.48 4.81
CA LEU A 32 -0.54 -1.58 5.79
C LEU A 32 -0.08 -0.13 5.63
N THR A 33 1.18 0.12 5.24
CA THR A 33 1.63 1.49 4.92
C THR A 33 0.75 2.12 3.83
N ALA A 34 0.52 1.41 2.73
CA ALA A 34 -0.34 1.91 1.64
C ALA A 34 -1.80 2.03 2.09
N LEU A 35 -2.35 1.00 2.74
CA LEU A 35 -3.73 1.00 3.20
C LEU A 35 -4.01 2.15 4.17
N PHE A 36 -3.19 2.35 5.18
CA PHE A 36 -3.38 3.41 6.16
C PHE A 36 -3.22 4.81 5.54
N ALA A 37 -2.28 4.97 4.60
CA ALA A 37 -2.12 6.23 3.87
C ALA A 37 -3.37 6.60 3.05
N ALA A 38 -4.06 5.62 2.48
CA ALA A 38 -5.25 5.78 1.65
C ALA A 38 -6.58 5.75 2.45
N THR A 39 -6.53 5.59 3.77
CA THR A 39 -7.73 5.54 4.63
C THR A 39 -7.96 6.90 5.29
N PRO A 40 -8.94 7.70 4.86
CA PRO A 40 -9.18 9.03 5.43
C PRO A 40 -9.45 8.99 6.94
N HIS A 41 -9.04 10.06 7.63
CA HIS A 41 -9.26 10.28 9.07
C HIS A 41 -8.54 9.28 10.00
N LEU A 42 -7.60 8.50 9.48
CA LEU A 42 -6.79 7.58 10.25
C LEU A 42 -5.46 8.24 10.65
N GLU A 43 -5.06 8.12 11.90
CA GLU A 43 -3.71 8.47 12.36
C GLU A 43 -3.06 7.26 13.04
N VAL A 44 -1.95 6.76 12.49
CA VAL A 44 -1.30 5.53 12.93
C VAL A 44 0.20 5.74 13.10
N PHE A 45 0.73 5.16 14.18
CA PHE A 45 2.16 4.91 14.36
C PHE A 45 2.44 3.44 14.03
N LEU A 46 2.95 3.18 12.81
CA LEU A 46 3.22 1.84 12.31
C LEU A 46 4.67 1.46 12.62
N THR A 47 4.84 0.40 13.40
CA THR A 47 6.14 -0.10 13.84
C THR A 47 6.28 -1.62 13.68
N GLY A 48 7.40 -2.16 14.09
CA GLY A 48 7.69 -3.58 14.15
C GLY A 48 8.95 -3.85 14.96
N SER A 49 9.41 -5.09 14.99
CA SER A 49 10.63 -5.49 15.69
C SER A 49 11.85 -4.64 15.26
N GLU A 50 12.91 -4.63 16.07
CA GLU A 50 14.14 -3.90 15.75
C GLU A 50 14.66 -4.26 14.35
N ARG A 51 14.69 -5.55 14.01
CA ARG A 51 15.08 -6.02 12.67
C ARG A 51 14.13 -5.51 11.56
N MET A 52 12.85 -5.29 11.85
CA MET A 52 11.92 -4.69 10.89
C MET A 52 12.24 -3.22 10.67
N GLN A 53 12.66 -2.49 11.71
CA GLN A 53 13.05 -1.08 11.63
C GLN A 53 14.34 -0.87 10.84
N GLU A 54 15.11 -1.91 10.55
CA GLU A 54 16.30 -1.90 9.68
C GLU A 54 15.99 -2.24 8.21
N ARG A 55 14.74 -2.59 7.88
CA ARG A 55 14.34 -2.95 6.52
C ARG A 55 13.85 -1.72 5.74
N PRO A 56 14.46 -1.41 4.59
CA PRO A 56 14.10 -0.21 3.84
C PRO A 56 12.65 -0.25 3.36
N ILE A 57 12.00 0.92 3.40
CA ILE A 57 10.64 1.16 2.90
C ILE A 57 10.55 2.48 2.11
N GLY A 58 11.65 3.21 2.00
CA GLY A 58 11.71 4.55 1.44
C GLY A 58 11.07 4.67 0.07
N ALA A 59 11.37 3.74 -0.84
CA ALA A 59 10.83 3.80 -2.20
C ALA A 59 9.29 3.67 -2.25
N LEU A 60 8.67 2.90 -1.34
CA LEU A 60 7.22 2.84 -1.22
C LEU A 60 6.66 4.15 -0.65
N VAL A 61 7.30 4.70 0.38
CA VAL A 61 6.87 5.97 0.99
C VAL A 61 6.93 7.12 -0.01
N GLU A 62 8.02 7.21 -0.80
CA GLU A 62 8.15 8.23 -1.84
C GLU A 62 7.09 8.08 -2.94
N ALA A 63 6.80 6.86 -3.38
CA ALA A 63 5.72 6.60 -4.33
C ALA A 63 4.34 7.03 -3.77
N LEU A 64 4.06 6.71 -2.51
CA LEU A 64 2.82 7.12 -1.83
C LEU A 64 2.73 8.64 -1.66
N ARG A 65 3.84 9.31 -1.34
CA ARG A 65 3.91 10.78 -1.25
C ARG A 65 3.61 11.46 -2.59
N GLN A 66 4.10 10.90 -3.71
CA GLN A 66 3.76 11.38 -5.06
C GLN A 66 2.25 11.25 -5.35
N LEU A 67 1.57 10.26 -4.77
CA LEU A 67 0.11 10.12 -4.85
C LEU A 67 -0.64 11.01 -3.85
N GLY A 68 0.07 11.77 -3.02
CA GLY A 68 -0.46 12.73 -2.06
C GLY A 68 -0.51 12.24 -0.61
N ALA A 69 0.16 11.15 -0.23
CA ALA A 69 0.16 10.64 1.13
C ALA A 69 0.92 11.54 2.12
N ASP A 70 0.46 11.55 3.37
CA ASP A 70 1.13 12.22 4.50
C ASP A 70 1.76 11.14 5.41
N ILE A 71 3.05 10.90 5.19
CA ILE A 71 3.84 9.89 5.91
C ILE A 71 5.14 10.52 6.38
N ILE A 72 5.47 10.34 7.66
CA ILE A 72 6.69 10.84 8.30
C ILE A 72 7.47 9.65 8.88
N TYR A 73 8.79 9.65 8.69
CA TYR A 73 9.68 8.72 9.37
C TYR A 73 9.86 9.16 10.82
N ALA A 74 9.61 8.25 11.77
CA ALA A 74 9.67 8.58 13.20
C ALA A 74 11.09 8.47 13.79
N LYS A 75 12.00 7.78 13.09
CA LYS A 75 13.42 7.62 13.47
C LYS A 75 14.32 7.94 12.27
N ASN A 76 14.72 6.92 11.53
CA ASN A 76 15.65 7.05 10.41
C ASN A 76 14.88 7.21 9.09
N GLU A 77 15.31 8.14 8.25
CA GLU A 77 14.72 8.33 6.92
C GLU A 77 14.88 7.07 6.07
N GLY A 78 13.81 6.69 5.35
CA GLY A 78 13.77 5.48 4.54
C GLY A 78 13.41 4.20 5.28
N PHE A 79 13.22 4.26 6.62
CA PHE A 79 13.00 3.09 7.46
C PHE A 79 11.81 3.28 8.43
N PRO A 80 11.14 2.17 8.84
CA PRO A 80 10.18 2.24 9.95
C PRO A 80 10.89 2.66 11.27
N PRO A 81 10.15 3.18 12.27
CA PRO A 81 8.69 3.34 12.33
C PRO A 81 8.19 4.53 11.50
N LEU A 82 6.92 4.45 11.09
CA LEU A 82 6.24 5.47 10.30
C LEU A 82 5.08 6.09 11.10
N ARG A 83 4.93 7.41 11.03
CA ARG A 83 3.69 8.10 11.39
C ARG A 83 2.93 8.39 10.11
N ILE A 84 1.71 7.86 10.02
CA ILE A 84 0.87 7.93 8.83
C ILE A 84 -0.41 8.68 9.19
N ARG A 85 -0.70 9.76 8.44
CA ARG A 85 -1.99 10.43 8.45
C ARG A 85 -2.74 10.06 7.18
N GLY A 86 -3.74 9.20 7.35
CA GLY A 86 -4.55 8.72 6.27
C GLY A 86 -5.45 9.82 5.70
N LYS A 87 -5.52 9.88 4.38
CA LYS A 87 -6.35 10.86 3.65
C LYS A 87 -6.77 10.31 2.30
N GLN A 88 -7.73 10.99 1.66
CA GLN A 88 -8.05 10.72 0.27
C GLN A 88 -6.84 11.07 -0.60
N LEU A 89 -6.25 10.08 -1.27
CA LEU A 89 -5.12 10.27 -2.16
C LEU A 89 -5.58 10.78 -3.52
N ALA A 90 -4.77 11.64 -4.13
CA ALA A 90 -5.05 12.17 -5.48
C ALA A 90 -4.97 11.06 -6.54
N GLY A 91 -4.01 10.16 -6.41
CA GLY A 91 -3.69 9.22 -7.49
C GLY A 91 -2.79 9.86 -8.55
N GLY A 92 -2.75 9.25 -9.73
CA GLY A 92 -1.98 9.74 -10.87
C GLY A 92 -0.94 8.77 -11.40
N THR A 93 0.01 9.28 -12.18
CA THR A 93 1.08 8.47 -12.79
C THR A 93 2.36 8.60 -11.99
N ILE A 94 2.98 7.47 -11.63
CA ILE A 94 4.30 7.40 -10.99
C ILE A 94 5.21 6.44 -11.74
N SER A 95 6.49 6.78 -11.78
CA SER A 95 7.53 5.93 -12.36
C SER A 95 8.32 5.24 -11.25
N LEU A 96 8.53 3.93 -11.41
CA LEU A 96 9.26 3.10 -10.46
C LEU A 96 10.33 2.30 -11.20
N PRO A 97 11.52 2.07 -10.60
CA PRO A 97 12.46 1.10 -11.12
C PRO A 97 11.82 -0.30 -11.16
N ALA A 98 11.99 -1.02 -12.26
CA ALA A 98 11.34 -2.33 -12.44
C ALA A 98 11.96 -3.45 -11.58
N ASP A 99 13.12 -3.22 -11.00
CA ASP A 99 13.79 -4.09 -10.03
C ASP A 99 13.34 -3.86 -8.57
N ILE A 100 12.45 -2.86 -8.36
CA ILE A 100 11.83 -2.61 -7.04
C ILE A 100 11.05 -3.85 -6.56
N SER A 101 10.94 -4.00 -5.26
CA SER A 101 10.17 -5.10 -4.66
C SER A 101 8.74 -5.16 -5.20
N SER A 102 8.31 -6.34 -5.67
CA SER A 102 6.92 -6.57 -6.10
C SER A 102 5.89 -6.26 -5.01
N GLN A 103 6.28 -6.33 -3.73
CA GLN A 103 5.41 -5.94 -2.61
C GLN A 103 5.05 -4.45 -2.65
N TYR A 104 5.96 -3.58 -3.13
CA TYR A 104 5.67 -2.15 -3.28
C TYR A 104 4.67 -1.91 -4.42
N VAL A 105 4.91 -2.55 -5.56
CA VAL A 105 3.98 -2.50 -6.70
C VAL A 105 2.60 -3.01 -6.29
N SER A 106 2.53 -4.17 -5.63
CA SER A 106 1.28 -4.75 -5.14
C SER A 106 0.55 -3.85 -4.14
N ALA A 107 1.28 -3.23 -3.20
CA ALA A 107 0.70 -2.31 -2.22
C ALA A 107 0.05 -1.09 -2.89
N LEU A 108 0.71 -0.51 -3.90
CA LEU A 108 0.20 0.63 -4.67
C LEU A 108 -1.01 0.25 -5.52
N LEU A 109 -0.98 -0.91 -6.18
CA LEU A 109 -2.11 -1.39 -7.01
C LEU A 109 -3.36 -1.62 -6.17
N MET A 110 -3.23 -2.24 -5.00
CA MET A 110 -4.37 -2.56 -4.14
C MET A 110 -5.13 -1.34 -3.64
N ILE A 111 -4.48 -0.18 -3.46
CA ILE A 111 -5.14 1.06 -3.04
C ILE A 111 -5.58 1.93 -4.22
N ALA A 112 -5.14 1.61 -5.42
CA ALA A 112 -5.26 2.49 -6.59
C ALA A 112 -6.72 2.88 -6.92
N SER A 113 -7.64 1.92 -6.83
CA SER A 113 -9.07 2.15 -7.11
C SER A 113 -9.74 3.11 -6.13
N THR A 114 -9.17 3.29 -4.92
CA THR A 114 -9.70 4.19 -3.89
C THR A 114 -9.19 5.62 -4.03
N THR A 115 -8.23 5.89 -4.91
CA THR A 115 -7.72 7.23 -5.18
C THR A 115 -8.65 8.02 -6.11
N LEU A 116 -8.53 9.35 -6.15
CA LEU A 116 -9.41 10.19 -6.97
C LEU A 116 -9.26 9.97 -8.48
N GLN A 117 -8.04 9.69 -8.96
CA GLN A 117 -7.71 9.58 -10.38
C GLN A 117 -7.31 8.16 -10.81
N GLY A 118 -7.36 7.19 -9.89
CA GLY A 118 -6.70 5.91 -10.13
C GLY A 118 -5.18 6.02 -10.03
N VAL A 119 -4.47 4.95 -10.36
CA VAL A 119 -3.00 4.95 -10.36
C VAL A 119 -2.49 4.29 -11.64
N SER A 120 -1.49 4.91 -12.25
CA SER A 120 -0.72 4.35 -13.35
C SER A 120 0.74 4.21 -12.96
N LEU A 121 1.22 2.99 -12.85
CA LEU A 121 2.61 2.66 -12.55
C LEU A 121 3.39 2.48 -13.85
N GLN A 122 4.42 3.29 -14.09
CA GLN A 122 5.39 3.07 -15.16
C GLN A 122 6.60 2.34 -14.57
N LEU A 123 6.80 1.08 -14.94
CA LEU A 123 7.94 0.26 -14.50
C LEU A 123 9.09 0.40 -15.50
N VAL A 124 10.15 1.09 -15.09
CA VAL A 124 11.29 1.38 -15.98
C VAL A 124 12.36 0.27 -15.86
N GLY A 125 12.53 -0.51 -16.92
CA GLY A 125 13.49 -1.60 -16.99
C GLY A 125 12.86 -3.00 -16.91
N LYS A 126 13.66 -4.02 -16.58
CA LYS A 126 13.20 -5.41 -16.54
C LYS A 126 12.56 -5.76 -15.20
N VAL A 127 11.28 -6.14 -15.21
CA VAL A 127 10.54 -6.53 -14.00
C VAL A 127 11.03 -7.87 -13.47
N ALA A 128 11.68 -7.85 -12.30
CA ALA A 128 12.29 -9.03 -11.70
C ALA A 128 11.27 -10.02 -11.11
N SER A 129 10.14 -9.51 -10.60
CA SER A 129 9.16 -10.30 -9.82
C SER A 129 7.76 -10.27 -10.43
N ALA A 130 7.65 -10.31 -11.75
CA ALA A 130 6.40 -10.27 -12.51
C ALA A 130 5.32 -11.28 -12.04
N PRO A 131 5.64 -12.55 -11.67
CA PRO A 131 4.63 -13.51 -11.21
C PRO A 131 3.86 -13.02 -9.98
N TYR A 132 4.51 -12.36 -9.01
CA TYR A 132 3.84 -11.85 -7.80
C TYR A 132 2.91 -10.67 -8.11
N ILE A 133 3.30 -9.82 -9.05
CA ILE A 133 2.44 -8.71 -9.50
C ILE A 133 1.22 -9.27 -10.24
N LYS A 134 1.38 -10.25 -11.13
CA LYS A 134 0.28 -10.93 -11.82
C LYS A 134 -0.69 -11.59 -10.84
N MET A 135 -0.15 -12.29 -9.82
CA MET A 135 -0.98 -12.88 -8.77
C MET A 135 -1.81 -11.81 -8.03
N THR A 136 -1.22 -10.65 -7.73
CA THR A 136 -1.95 -9.54 -7.13
C THR A 136 -3.08 -9.06 -8.02
N ILE A 137 -2.83 -8.87 -9.31
CA ILE A 137 -3.84 -8.45 -10.30
C ILE A 137 -4.99 -9.47 -10.38
N GLU A 138 -4.69 -10.76 -10.42
CA GLU A 138 -5.71 -11.82 -10.44
C GLU A 138 -6.56 -11.84 -9.16
N VAL A 139 -5.93 -11.65 -8.00
CA VAL A 139 -6.66 -11.53 -6.73
C VAL A 139 -7.54 -10.29 -6.72
N MET A 140 -7.04 -9.12 -7.14
CA MET A 140 -7.84 -7.90 -7.26
C MET A 140 -9.05 -8.11 -8.16
N LYS A 141 -8.86 -8.73 -9.33
CA LYS A 141 -9.94 -9.07 -10.27
C LYS A 141 -10.99 -9.99 -9.65
N SER A 142 -10.57 -10.98 -8.85
CA SER A 142 -11.50 -11.87 -8.15
C SER A 142 -12.37 -11.18 -7.10
N PHE A 143 -11.97 -9.97 -6.70
CA PHE A 143 -12.70 -9.07 -5.79
C PHE A 143 -13.32 -7.86 -6.51
N GLY A 144 -13.41 -7.88 -7.85
CA GLY A 144 -14.12 -6.88 -8.64
C GLY A 144 -13.32 -5.65 -9.03
N VAL A 145 -12.01 -5.64 -8.80
CA VAL A 145 -11.13 -4.52 -9.21
C VAL A 145 -10.21 -4.97 -10.33
N GLU A 146 -10.31 -4.32 -11.47
CA GLU A 146 -9.50 -4.61 -12.66
C GLU A 146 -8.25 -3.74 -12.72
N ALA A 147 -7.11 -4.36 -12.99
CA ALA A 147 -5.85 -3.72 -13.35
C ALA A 147 -5.44 -4.16 -14.76
N ARG A 148 -4.94 -3.23 -15.57
CA ARG A 148 -4.43 -3.50 -16.92
C ARG A 148 -2.92 -3.40 -16.93
N TRP A 149 -2.26 -4.44 -17.43
CA TRP A 149 -0.81 -4.45 -17.59
C TRP A 149 -0.45 -4.49 -19.08
N GLU A 150 0.07 -3.40 -19.59
CA GLU A 150 0.44 -3.22 -21.00
C GLU A 150 1.90 -2.73 -21.08
N GLY A 151 2.78 -3.58 -21.63
CA GLY A 151 4.21 -3.28 -21.72
C GLY A 151 4.83 -3.02 -20.35
N GLU A 152 5.34 -1.82 -20.13
CA GLU A 152 5.94 -1.36 -18.88
C GLU A 152 4.93 -0.65 -17.94
N ARG A 153 3.66 -0.56 -18.33
CA ARG A 153 2.65 0.20 -17.61
C ARG A 153 1.60 -0.70 -16.98
N ILE A 154 1.29 -0.45 -15.72
CA ILE A 154 0.17 -1.08 -15.01
C ILE A 154 -0.78 0.01 -14.54
N GLY A 155 -2.03 -0.02 -14.99
CA GLY A 155 -3.06 0.95 -14.65
C GLY A 155 -4.22 0.34 -13.88
N VAL A 156 -4.73 1.10 -12.90
CA VAL A 156 -5.98 0.81 -12.19
C VAL A 156 -6.82 2.08 -12.19
N GLU A 157 -8.02 1.99 -12.77
CA GLU A 157 -8.96 3.10 -12.82
C GLU A 157 -9.57 3.41 -11.44
N ALA A 158 -9.88 4.67 -11.19
CA ALA A 158 -10.57 5.12 -9.98
C ALA A 158 -12.01 4.60 -9.92
N GLY A 159 -12.60 4.63 -8.72
CA GLY A 159 -14.02 4.37 -8.52
C GLY A 159 -14.45 2.90 -8.60
N GLN A 160 -13.51 1.99 -8.77
CA GLN A 160 -13.79 0.57 -8.61
C GLN A 160 -13.84 0.18 -7.13
N HIS A 161 -14.73 -0.74 -6.77
CA HIS A 161 -14.91 -1.17 -5.38
C HIS A 161 -14.62 -2.66 -5.24
N TYR A 162 -13.87 -3.01 -4.20
CA TYR A 162 -13.66 -4.40 -3.81
C TYR A 162 -14.97 -4.98 -3.30
N THR A 163 -15.54 -5.94 -4.05
CA THR A 163 -16.78 -6.63 -3.70
C THR A 163 -16.63 -8.10 -3.96
N ARG A 164 -17.15 -8.92 -3.05
CA ARG A 164 -17.24 -10.37 -3.25
C ARG A 164 -18.40 -10.96 -2.49
N ASN A 165 -19.25 -11.68 -3.20
CA ASN A 165 -20.47 -12.27 -2.66
C ASN A 165 -20.32 -13.76 -2.28
N CYS A 166 -19.12 -14.34 -2.44
CA CYS A 166 -18.87 -15.74 -2.14
C CYS A 166 -17.51 -15.91 -1.42
N PRO A 167 -17.33 -16.98 -0.64
CA PRO A 167 -16.04 -17.28 0.01
C PRO A 167 -14.92 -17.39 -1.02
N TYR A 168 -13.72 -16.92 -0.66
CA TYR A 168 -12.50 -17.16 -1.43
C TYR A 168 -11.95 -18.53 -1.04
N VAL A 169 -11.84 -19.40 -2.03
CA VAL A 169 -11.21 -20.72 -1.86
C VAL A 169 -9.78 -20.60 -2.37
N VAL A 170 -8.81 -20.89 -1.50
CA VAL A 170 -7.36 -20.89 -1.81
C VAL A 170 -6.98 -22.23 -2.41
#